data_c469113114903fb04bd6c43582616dd2
#
_entry.id   c469113114903fb04bd6c43582616dd2
#
_cell.length_a   1.000
_cell.length_b   1.000
_cell.length_c   1.000
_cell.angle_alpha   90.00
_cell.angle_beta   90.00
_cell.angle_gamma   90.00
#
_symmetry.space_group_name_H-M   'P 1'
#
loop_
_entity.id
_entity.type
_entity.pdbx_description
1 polymer ?
#
loop_
_entity_poly.entity_id
_entity_poly.type
_entity_poly.pdbx_seq_one_letter_code
_entity_poly.pdbx_strand_id
1 'polypeptide(L)'
;LNSGDCFSGISCEELLEKNPVKFATKACEKGLRYDLTVPFARFVVQHRNEISFPFKRYQIQPVWRADRPQKGRYREFYQCDGDVVGSDSLINEVELIQIMDEVFHRFGIRVCIKMNNRKILSGIAEILGAADKIVDITVAIDKLDKIGLEKVNEELREKGLSEEAISKLQPVIMLSGTNREKIASLKNVLAASETGLKGIAEMEFILDRIEKLALRAELELDLTLARGLNYY
;
A
#
# COMPACT_ATOMS: atom_id res chain seq x y z
N LEU A 1 31.45 -19.98 -14.66
CA LEU A 1 31.04 -19.19 -15.82
C LEU A 1 31.90 -19.59 -17.01
N ASN A 2 31.36 -20.38 -17.94
CA ASN A 2 32.02 -20.62 -19.20
C ASN A 2 32.05 -19.29 -19.98
N SER A 3 33.22 -18.71 -20.10
CA SER A 3 33.46 -17.37 -20.64
C SER A 3 33.26 -17.22 -22.15
N GLY A 4 32.86 -18.26 -22.86
CA GLY A 4 32.93 -18.26 -24.33
C GLY A 4 31.76 -17.59 -25.06
N ASP A 5 30.53 -17.73 -24.60
CA ASP A 5 29.37 -17.42 -25.45
C ASP A 5 28.39 -16.37 -24.94
N CYS A 6 28.49 -15.96 -23.67
CA CYS A 6 27.51 -15.02 -23.09
C CYS A 6 27.79 -13.53 -23.37
N PHE A 7 29.05 -13.17 -23.68
CA PHE A 7 29.52 -11.77 -23.71
C PHE A 7 30.38 -11.46 -24.95
N SER A 8 30.03 -11.97 -26.13
CA SER A 8 30.81 -11.74 -27.33
C SER A 8 31.15 -10.25 -27.53
N GLY A 9 32.43 -9.91 -27.37
CA GLY A 9 33.00 -8.59 -27.67
C GLY A 9 32.91 -7.53 -26.56
N ILE A 10 32.38 -7.85 -25.36
CA ILE A 10 32.32 -6.92 -24.23
C ILE A 10 32.82 -7.61 -22.96
N SER A 11 33.74 -7.00 -22.21
CA SER A 11 34.22 -7.55 -20.92
C SER A 11 33.07 -7.58 -19.88
N CYS A 12 33.15 -8.50 -18.90
CA CYS A 12 32.20 -8.55 -17.79
C CYS A 12 32.18 -7.23 -17.01
N GLU A 13 33.33 -6.58 -16.83
CA GLU A 13 33.46 -5.28 -16.15
C GLU A 13 32.74 -4.19 -16.95
N GLU A 14 32.99 -4.11 -18.25
CA GLU A 14 32.36 -3.13 -19.12
C GLU A 14 30.85 -3.33 -19.23
N LEU A 15 30.34 -4.56 -19.23
CA LEU A 15 28.93 -4.85 -19.25
C LEU A 15 28.26 -4.52 -17.90
N LEU A 16 28.97 -4.77 -16.79
CA LEU A 16 28.50 -4.43 -15.45
C LEU A 16 28.38 -2.91 -15.26
N GLU A 17 29.35 -2.16 -15.74
CA GLU A 17 29.34 -0.69 -15.67
C GLU A 17 28.27 -0.07 -16.57
N LYS A 18 28.16 -0.53 -17.83
CA LYS A 18 27.22 0.04 -18.80
C LYS A 18 25.77 -0.41 -18.61
N ASN A 19 25.56 -1.64 -18.19
CA ASN A 19 24.19 -2.19 -18.03
C ASN A 19 24.17 -3.34 -17.02
N PRO A 20 24.14 -3.03 -15.70
CA PRO A 20 24.15 -4.06 -14.65
C PRO A 20 22.95 -5.01 -14.72
N VAL A 21 21.77 -4.54 -15.18
CA VAL A 21 20.58 -5.39 -15.33
C VAL A 21 20.80 -6.44 -16.41
N LYS A 22 21.35 -6.03 -17.57
CA LYS A 22 21.65 -6.97 -18.67
C LYS A 22 22.75 -7.95 -18.28
N PHE A 23 23.73 -7.51 -17.50
CA PHE A 23 24.73 -8.40 -16.94
C PHE A 23 24.10 -9.44 -16.01
N ALA A 24 23.28 -9.01 -15.05
CA ALA A 24 22.62 -9.90 -14.10
C ALA A 24 21.74 -10.95 -14.79
N THR A 25 20.93 -10.54 -15.79
CA THR A 25 20.06 -11.47 -16.53
C THR A 25 20.82 -12.47 -17.39
N LYS A 26 22.03 -12.15 -17.84
CA LYS A 26 22.89 -13.09 -18.58
C LYS A 26 23.74 -13.98 -17.66
N ALA A 27 24.16 -13.45 -16.52
CA ALA A 27 25.01 -14.15 -15.56
C ALA A 27 24.23 -15.10 -14.65
N CYS A 28 22.94 -14.83 -14.40
CA CYS A 28 22.09 -15.57 -13.50
C CYS A 28 20.89 -16.17 -14.26
N GLU A 29 20.80 -17.47 -14.31
CA GLU A 29 19.65 -18.17 -14.89
C GLU A 29 18.38 -18.02 -14.01
N LYS A 30 18.55 -17.92 -12.71
CA LYS A 30 17.47 -17.78 -11.72
C LYS A 30 17.84 -16.74 -10.68
N GLY A 31 16.84 -16.03 -10.18
CA GLY A 31 16.96 -15.06 -9.09
C GLY A 31 16.08 -15.44 -7.89
N LEU A 32 16.48 -15.00 -6.72
CA LEU A 32 15.64 -15.10 -5.52
C LEU A 32 14.44 -14.15 -5.65
N ARG A 33 13.28 -14.63 -5.24
CA ARG A 33 12.05 -13.82 -5.31
C ARG A 33 12.07 -12.69 -4.27
N TYR A 34 11.67 -11.52 -4.70
CA TYR A 34 11.55 -10.32 -3.86
C TYR A 34 10.27 -10.32 -3.02
N ASP A 35 9.18 -10.82 -3.58
CA ASP A 35 7.85 -10.94 -2.97
C ASP A 35 7.11 -12.19 -3.46
N LEU A 36 5.88 -12.36 -3.01
CA LEU A 36 4.99 -13.44 -3.45
C LEU A 36 3.91 -12.94 -4.43
N THR A 37 3.72 -11.63 -4.56
CA THR A 37 2.67 -11.02 -5.39
C THR A 37 2.96 -11.16 -6.88
N VAL A 38 4.17 -10.81 -7.33
CA VAL A 38 4.55 -10.91 -8.75
C VAL A 38 4.57 -12.37 -9.24
N PRO A 39 5.16 -13.34 -8.50
CA PRO A 39 5.04 -14.76 -8.88
C PRO A 39 3.59 -15.25 -8.92
N PHE A 40 2.74 -14.77 -8.01
CA PHE A 40 1.33 -15.12 -8.01
C PHE A 40 0.58 -14.53 -9.21
N ALA A 41 0.77 -13.27 -9.52
CA ALA A 41 0.19 -12.65 -10.72
C ALA A 41 0.57 -13.43 -11.99
N ARG A 42 1.84 -13.83 -12.09
CA ARG A 42 2.32 -14.68 -13.20
C ARG A 42 1.60 -16.04 -13.22
N PHE A 43 1.45 -16.70 -12.08
CA PHE A 43 0.72 -17.96 -11.95
C PHE A 43 -0.73 -17.81 -12.45
N VAL A 44 -1.45 -16.77 -12.00
CA VAL A 44 -2.83 -16.51 -12.40
C VAL A 44 -2.95 -16.32 -13.92
N VAL A 45 -2.01 -15.57 -14.54
CA VAL A 45 -2.02 -15.36 -16.00
C VAL A 45 -1.78 -16.68 -16.73
N GLN A 46 -0.81 -17.49 -16.29
CA GLN A 46 -0.45 -18.76 -16.93
C GLN A 46 -1.56 -19.81 -16.82
N HIS A 47 -2.30 -19.83 -15.70
CA HIS A 47 -3.35 -20.81 -15.40
C HIS A 47 -4.78 -20.25 -15.49
N ARG A 48 -4.95 -19.10 -16.16
CA ARG A 48 -6.22 -18.38 -16.22
C ARG A 48 -7.41 -19.24 -16.64
N ASN A 49 -7.20 -20.21 -17.51
CA ASN A 49 -8.23 -21.09 -18.03
C ASN A 49 -8.49 -22.32 -17.14
N GLU A 50 -7.67 -22.54 -16.13
CA GLU A 50 -7.73 -23.69 -15.22
C GLU A 50 -8.32 -23.32 -13.85
N ILE A 51 -8.29 -22.02 -13.48
CA ILE A 51 -8.77 -21.53 -12.20
C ILE A 51 -10.17 -20.91 -12.31
N SER A 52 -10.98 -21.14 -11.28
CA SER A 52 -12.28 -20.50 -11.14
C SER A 52 -12.17 -19.20 -10.35
N PHE A 53 -12.86 -18.15 -10.83
CA PHE A 53 -12.90 -16.85 -10.15
C PHE A 53 -14.22 -16.68 -9.36
N PRO A 54 -14.22 -15.93 -8.23
CA PRO A 54 -13.04 -15.33 -7.57
C PRO A 54 -12.11 -16.41 -7.01
N PHE A 55 -10.80 -16.23 -7.26
CA PHE A 55 -9.77 -17.14 -6.77
C PHE A 55 -9.16 -16.60 -5.50
N LYS A 56 -9.22 -17.36 -4.42
CA LYS A 56 -8.67 -17.03 -3.11
C LYS A 56 -7.51 -17.97 -2.79
N ARG A 57 -6.39 -17.40 -2.35
CA ARG A 57 -5.23 -18.20 -1.95
C ARG A 57 -4.53 -17.60 -0.74
N TYR A 58 -3.78 -18.41 -0.04
CA TYR A 58 -2.73 -17.94 0.87
C TYR A 58 -1.39 -18.59 0.51
N GLN A 59 -0.32 -17.91 0.84
CA GLN A 59 1.04 -18.42 0.63
C GLN A 59 1.94 -17.93 1.76
N ILE A 60 2.72 -18.86 2.34
CA ILE A 60 3.67 -18.58 3.42
C ILE A 60 5.02 -19.12 2.97
N GLN A 61 5.92 -18.23 2.57
CA GLN A 61 7.24 -18.60 2.04
C GLN A 61 8.28 -17.50 2.29
N PRO A 62 9.58 -17.86 2.25
CA PRO A 62 10.65 -16.88 2.35
C PRO A 62 10.74 -16.03 1.08
N VAL A 63 11.14 -14.78 1.29
CA VAL A 63 11.46 -13.79 0.26
C VAL A 63 12.79 -13.12 0.59
N TRP A 64 13.43 -12.52 -0.41
CA TRP A 64 14.77 -11.95 -0.27
C TRP A 64 14.80 -10.51 -0.79
N ARG A 65 15.32 -9.60 0.03
CA ARG A 65 15.47 -8.19 -0.32
C ARG A 65 16.89 -7.72 0.00
N ALA A 66 17.47 -6.93 -0.89
CA ALA A 66 18.81 -6.38 -0.71
C ALA A 66 18.86 -5.16 0.24
N ASP A 67 17.84 -4.97 1.07
CA ASP A 67 17.74 -3.87 2.01
C ASP A 67 18.92 -3.87 3.00
N ARG A 68 19.30 -2.67 3.46
CA ARG A 68 20.29 -2.55 4.54
C ARG A 68 19.72 -3.18 5.82
N PRO A 69 20.39 -4.21 6.39
CA PRO A 69 19.93 -4.85 7.61
C PRO A 69 19.84 -3.86 8.79
N GLN A 70 18.75 -3.92 9.53
CA GLN A 70 18.56 -3.16 10.76
C GLN A 70 17.54 -3.89 11.65
N LYS A 71 17.33 -3.44 12.89
CA LYS A 71 16.36 -4.05 13.79
C LYS A 71 14.97 -4.15 13.12
N GLY A 72 14.44 -5.37 13.04
CA GLY A 72 13.16 -5.65 12.41
C GLY A 72 13.17 -5.67 10.88
N ARG A 73 14.34 -5.54 10.22
CA ARG A 73 14.48 -5.63 8.76
C ARG A 73 15.62 -6.56 8.39
N TYR A 74 15.27 -7.69 7.78
CA TYR A 74 16.18 -8.75 7.39
C TYR A 74 16.25 -8.87 5.86
N ARG A 75 17.32 -9.43 5.34
CA ARG A 75 17.45 -9.72 3.90
C ARG A 75 16.69 -10.96 3.45
N GLU A 76 16.46 -11.88 4.37
CA GLU A 76 15.60 -13.04 4.19
C GLU A 76 14.54 -13.03 5.29
N PHE A 77 13.27 -13.18 4.94
CA PHE A 77 12.17 -13.27 5.88
C PHE A 77 10.97 -13.96 5.23
N TYR A 78 10.03 -14.42 6.04
CA TYR A 78 8.79 -15.01 5.56
C TYR A 78 7.73 -13.95 5.31
N GLN A 79 7.09 -14.02 4.13
CA GLN A 79 5.82 -13.35 3.88
C GLN A 79 4.67 -14.34 4.07
N CYS A 80 3.58 -13.83 4.64
CA CYS A 80 2.31 -14.55 4.79
C CYS A 80 1.27 -13.74 4.01
N ASP A 81 1.04 -14.11 2.77
CA ASP A 81 0.18 -13.38 1.84
C ASP A 81 -1.19 -14.07 1.74
N GLY A 82 -2.26 -13.29 1.81
CA GLY A 82 -3.61 -13.70 1.47
C GLY A 82 -4.13 -12.84 0.32
N ASP A 83 -4.56 -13.48 -0.76
CA ASP A 83 -4.98 -12.78 -1.97
C ASP A 83 -6.34 -13.24 -2.46
N VAL A 84 -7.06 -12.31 -3.08
CA VAL A 84 -8.29 -12.56 -3.84
C VAL A 84 -8.15 -11.95 -5.22
N VAL A 85 -8.44 -12.70 -6.26
CA VAL A 85 -8.37 -12.25 -7.66
C VAL A 85 -9.68 -12.53 -8.37
N GLY A 86 -10.12 -11.59 -9.23
CA GLY A 86 -11.29 -11.73 -10.05
C GLY A 86 -12.62 -11.33 -9.39
N SER A 87 -12.53 -10.44 -8.37
CA SER A 87 -13.70 -9.82 -7.75
C SER A 87 -13.34 -8.39 -7.33
N ASP A 88 -14.23 -7.45 -7.60
CA ASP A 88 -14.20 -6.05 -7.17
C ASP A 88 -15.13 -5.77 -5.96
N SER A 89 -15.66 -6.82 -5.36
CA SER A 89 -16.55 -6.72 -4.21
C SER A 89 -15.80 -6.29 -2.95
N LEU A 90 -16.27 -5.23 -2.27
CA LEU A 90 -15.74 -4.77 -0.99
C LEU A 90 -15.92 -5.77 0.18
N ILE A 91 -16.60 -6.89 -0.05
CA ILE A 91 -16.63 -8.01 0.88
C ILE A 91 -15.24 -8.63 1.04
N ASN A 92 -14.40 -8.54 0.01
CA ASN A 92 -13.02 -9.05 0.08
C ASN A 92 -12.21 -8.30 1.15
N GLU A 93 -12.36 -6.98 1.26
CA GLU A 93 -11.73 -6.16 2.30
C GLU A 93 -12.23 -6.56 3.70
N VAL A 94 -13.52 -6.81 3.84
CA VAL A 94 -14.12 -7.29 5.10
C VAL A 94 -13.54 -8.65 5.50
N GLU A 95 -13.43 -9.59 4.56
CA GLU A 95 -12.82 -10.91 4.80
C GLU A 95 -11.34 -10.79 5.19
N LEU A 96 -10.56 -9.91 4.53
CA LEU A 96 -9.15 -9.70 4.87
C LEU A 96 -9.00 -9.12 6.28
N ILE A 97 -9.88 -8.22 6.69
CA ILE A 97 -9.89 -7.69 8.07
C ILE A 97 -10.21 -8.80 9.08
N GLN A 98 -11.19 -9.67 8.78
CA GLN A 98 -11.50 -10.83 9.62
C GLN A 98 -10.32 -11.80 9.74
N ILE A 99 -9.57 -12.03 8.65
CA ILE A 99 -8.37 -12.88 8.66
C ILE A 99 -7.31 -12.25 9.59
N MET A 100 -7.07 -10.95 9.49
CA MET A 100 -6.14 -10.26 10.39
C MET A 100 -6.57 -10.36 11.84
N ASP A 101 -7.85 -10.09 12.16
CA ASP A 101 -8.40 -10.22 13.51
C ASP A 101 -8.18 -11.62 14.07
N GLU A 102 -8.53 -12.67 13.32
CA GLU A 102 -8.41 -14.06 13.76
C GLU A 102 -6.95 -14.49 13.95
N VAL A 103 -6.05 -14.11 13.04
CA VAL A 103 -4.63 -14.47 13.11
C VAL A 103 -3.99 -13.85 14.36
N PHE A 104 -4.15 -12.55 14.59
CA PHE A 104 -3.56 -11.89 15.75
C PHE A 104 -4.20 -12.32 17.06
N HIS A 105 -5.51 -12.62 17.05
CA HIS A 105 -6.17 -13.21 18.21
C HIS A 105 -5.56 -14.57 18.59
N ARG A 106 -5.32 -15.46 17.62
CA ARG A 106 -4.68 -16.77 17.87
C ARG A 106 -3.25 -16.65 18.41
N PHE A 107 -2.55 -15.60 18.03
CA PHE A 107 -1.23 -15.30 18.59
C PHE A 107 -1.29 -14.63 19.98
N GLY A 108 -2.47 -14.29 20.47
CA GLY A 108 -2.63 -13.56 21.72
C GLY A 108 -2.13 -12.11 21.66
N ILE A 109 -2.03 -11.53 20.45
CA ILE A 109 -1.54 -10.18 20.22
C ILE A 109 -2.72 -9.25 19.99
N ARG A 110 -2.86 -8.22 20.82
CA ARG A 110 -3.85 -7.16 20.60
C ARG A 110 -3.31 -6.19 19.53
N VAL A 111 -4.12 -5.88 18.55
CA VAL A 111 -3.78 -5.01 17.43
C VAL A 111 -4.87 -3.98 17.18
N CYS A 112 -4.47 -2.83 16.63
CA CYS A 112 -5.36 -1.89 15.98
C CYS A 112 -5.13 -2.01 14.46
N ILE A 113 -6.18 -2.33 13.71
CA ILE A 113 -6.16 -2.42 12.26
C ILE A 113 -6.47 -1.03 11.71
N LYS A 114 -5.46 -0.39 11.13
CA LYS A 114 -5.62 0.91 10.48
C LYS A 114 -5.99 0.73 9.02
N MET A 115 -6.97 1.47 8.56
CA MET A 115 -7.42 1.44 7.17
C MET A 115 -7.65 2.84 6.61
N ASN A 116 -7.47 2.98 5.30
CA ASN A 116 -7.76 4.20 4.55
C ASN A 116 -8.24 3.83 3.14
N ASN A 117 -8.76 4.81 2.42
CA ASN A 117 -9.15 4.66 1.02
C ASN A 117 -8.43 5.69 0.15
N ARG A 118 -7.75 5.21 -0.90
CA ARG A 118 -7.01 6.07 -1.81
C ARG A 118 -7.88 7.13 -2.49
N LYS A 119 -9.17 6.83 -2.74
CA LYS A 119 -10.12 7.79 -3.32
C LYS A 119 -10.41 8.97 -2.38
N ILE A 120 -10.38 8.74 -1.06
CA ILE A 120 -10.47 9.83 -0.07
C ILE A 120 -9.26 10.74 -0.20
N LEU A 121 -8.05 10.18 -0.27
CA LEU A 121 -6.81 10.95 -0.46
C LEU A 121 -6.81 11.72 -1.80
N SER A 122 -7.31 11.08 -2.87
CA SER A 122 -7.47 11.75 -4.17
C SER A 122 -8.46 12.90 -4.08
N GLY A 123 -9.59 12.70 -3.43
CA GLY A 123 -10.60 13.74 -3.20
C GLY A 123 -10.05 14.93 -2.40
N ILE A 124 -9.23 14.66 -1.39
CA ILE A 124 -8.52 15.71 -0.64
C ILE A 124 -7.62 16.51 -1.60
N ALA A 125 -6.81 15.85 -2.43
CA ALA A 125 -5.96 16.53 -3.40
C ALA A 125 -6.76 17.36 -4.42
N GLU A 126 -7.93 16.86 -4.87
CA GLU A 126 -8.86 17.58 -5.76
C GLU A 126 -9.38 18.89 -5.14
N ILE A 127 -9.89 18.85 -3.90
CA ILE A 127 -10.41 20.05 -3.23
C ILE A 127 -9.33 21.08 -2.89
N LEU A 128 -8.07 20.65 -2.78
CA LEU A 128 -6.92 21.52 -2.59
C LEU A 128 -6.42 22.15 -3.90
N GLY A 129 -6.98 21.74 -5.06
CA GLY A 129 -6.50 22.16 -6.37
C GLY A 129 -5.11 21.62 -6.71
N ALA A 130 -4.71 20.51 -6.10
CA ALA A 130 -3.39 19.91 -6.20
C ALA A 130 -3.46 18.41 -6.58
N ALA A 131 -4.39 18.05 -7.45
CA ALA A 131 -4.62 16.66 -7.87
C ALA A 131 -3.38 16.02 -8.54
N ASP A 132 -2.58 16.82 -9.23
CA ASP A 132 -1.29 16.43 -9.83
C ASP A 132 -0.20 16.13 -8.79
N LYS A 133 -0.37 16.58 -7.56
CA LYS A 133 0.58 16.42 -6.44
C LYS A 133 0.14 15.37 -5.41
N ILE A 134 -0.83 14.53 -5.73
CA ILE A 134 -1.36 13.53 -4.79
C ILE A 134 -0.25 12.65 -4.19
N VAL A 135 0.75 12.25 -4.98
CA VAL A 135 1.86 11.43 -4.51
C VAL A 135 2.71 12.18 -3.49
N ASP A 136 3.02 13.44 -3.76
CA ASP A 136 3.80 14.29 -2.85
C ASP A 136 3.06 14.53 -1.53
N ILE A 137 1.75 14.84 -1.61
CA ILE A 137 0.87 15.04 -0.46
C ILE A 137 0.83 13.78 0.41
N THR A 138 0.60 12.62 -0.20
CA THR A 138 0.46 11.36 0.52
C THR A 138 1.77 10.87 1.12
N VAL A 139 2.90 11.07 0.44
CA VAL A 139 4.25 10.76 0.97
C VAL A 139 4.59 11.66 2.17
N ALA A 140 4.23 12.94 2.11
CA ALA A 140 4.44 13.84 3.24
C ALA A 140 3.56 13.46 4.44
N ILE A 141 2.29 13.13 4.21
CA ILE A 141 1.33 12.72 5.25
C ILE A 141 1.80 11.42 5.94
N ASP A 142 2.29 10.41 5.20
CA ASP A 142 2.79 9.13 5.78
C ASP A 142 3.96 9.35 6.77
N LYS A 143 4.59 10.49 6.72
CA LYS A 143 5.67 10.85 7.65
C LYS A 143 5.21 11.57 8.90
N LEU A 144 3.92 11.94 9.00
CA LEU A 144 3.39 12.79 10.08
C LEU A 144 3.78 12.28 11.47
N ASP A 145 3.57 10.99 11.73
CA ASP A 145 3.90 10.35 13.01
C ASP A 145 5.40 10.35 13.34
N LYS A 146 6.25 10.48 12.32
CA LYS A 146 7.72 10.40 12.47
C LYS A 146 8.39 11.74 12.62
N ILE A 147 7.93 12.73 11.86
CA ILE A 147 8.60 14.04 11.75
C ILE A 147 7.78 15.20 12.32
N GLY A 148 6.51 14.98 12.59
CA GLY A 148 5.57 15.98 13.13
C GLY A 148 5.01 16.94 12.06
N LEU A 149 3.94 17.66 12.45
CA LEU A 149 3.14 18.49 11.53
C LEU A 149 3.93 19.63 10.90
N GLU A 150 4.81 20.29 11.65
CA GLU A 150 5.59 21.43 11.14
C GLU A 150 6.48 21.01 9.96
N LYS A 151 7.22 19.91 10.11
CA LYS A 151 8.10 19.39 9.06
C LYS A 151 7.32 18.84 7.86
N VAL A 152 6.14 18.26 8.10
CA VAL A 152 5.23 17.88 7.01
C VAL A 152 4.80 19.11 6.22
N ASN A 153 4.43 20.20 6.89
CA ASN A 153 4.05 21.45 6.24
C ASN A 153 5.23 22.07 5.44
N GLU A 154 6.45 22.00 5.98
CA GLU A 154 7.66 22.45 5.26
C GLU A 154 7.85 21.61 3.98
N GLU A 155 7.79 20.28 4.07
CA GLU A 155 7.90 19.41 2.90
C GLU A 155 6.82 19.69 1.85
N LEU A 156 5.58 19.93 2.28
CA LEU A 156 4.48 20.29 1.37
C LEU A 156 4.72 21.64 0.67
N ARG A 157 5.29 22.63 1.35
CA ARG A 157 5.72 23.90 0.75
C ARG A 157 6.81 23.70 -0.30
N GLU A 158 7.83 22.92 0.03
CA GLU A 158 8.92 22.57 -0.91
C GLU A 158 8.40 21.87 -2.16
N LYS A 159 7.32 21.08 -2.03
CA LYS A 159 6.61 20.43 -3.13
C LYS A 159 5.66 21.39 -3.89
N GLY A 160 5.62 22.65 -3.48
CA GLY A 160 4.90 23.72 -4.14
C GLY A 160 3.39 23.72 -3.87
N LEU A 161 2.94 23.25 -2.69
CA LEU A 161 1.58 23.52 -2.23
C LEU A 161 1.50 24.94 -1.68
N SER A 162 0.36 25.60 -1.93
CA SER A 162 0.09 26.93 -1.38
C SER A 162 -0.20 26.86 0.12
N GLU A 163 0.05 27.96 0.84
CA GLU A 163 -0.31 28.07 2.26
C GLU A 163 -1.80 27.85 2.51
N GLU A 164 -2.64 28.27 1.56
CA GLU A 164 -4.08 28.06 1.64
C GLU A 164 -4.42 26.56 1.55
N ALA A 165 -3.79 25.82 0.63
CA ALA A 165 -3.96 24.37 0.50
C ALA A 165 -3.49 23.64 1.76
N ILE A 166 -2.30 24.00 2.30
CA ILE A 166 -1.77 23.42 3.53
C ILE A 166 -2.70 23.69 4.71
N SER A 167 -3.21 24.92 4.83
CA SER A 167 -4.14 25.28 5.89
C SER A 167 -5.46 24.49 5.82
N LYS A 168 -5.96 24.22 4.62
CA LYS A 168 -7.17 23.40 4.41
C LYS A 168 -6.91 21.90 4.66
N LEU A 169 -5.68 21.43 4.44
CA LEU A 169 -5.30 20.04 4.63
C LEU A 169 -5.18 19.65 6.11
N GLN A 170 -4.66 20.54 6.95
CA GLN A 170 -4.39 20.24 8.37
C GLN A 170 -5.59 19.69 9.15
N PRO A 171 -6.78 20.34 9.14
CA PRO A 171 -7.94 19.84 9.88
C PRO A 171 -8.39 18.46 9.40
N VAL A 172 -8.10 18.11 8.13
CA VAL A 172 -8.50 16.84 7.52
C VAL A 172 -7.60 15.69 8.01
N ILE A 173 -6.28 15.89 7.95
CA ILE A 173 -5.32 14.85 8.38
C ILE A 173 -5.24 14.70 9.89
N MET A 174 -5.67 15.73 10.65
CA MET A 174 -5.74 15.72 12.11
C MET A 174 -7.11 15.34 12.65
N LEU A 175 -8.01 14.81 11.80
CA LEU A 175 -9.32 14.36 12.23
C LEU A 175 -9.19 13.31 13.34
N SER A 176 -9.89 13.57 14.43
CA SER A 176 -9.96 12.70 15.61
C SER A 176 -11.41 12.29 15.88
N GLY A 177 -11.59 11.34 16.80
CA GLY A 177 -12.90 10.80 17.16
C GLY A 177 -13.13 9.40 16.58
N THR A 178 -14.36 8.94 16.69
CA THR A 178 -14.79 7.64 16.17
C THR A 178 -14.74 7.60 14.63
N ASN A 179 -14.69 6.40 14.05
CA ASN A 179 -14.72 6.24 12.60
C ASN A 179 -15.93 6.92 11.96
N ARG A 180 -17.09 6.88 12.65
CA ARG A 180 -18.34 7.52 12.16
C ARG A 180 -18.27 9.04 12.17
N GLU A 181 -17.67 9.62 13.19
CA GLU A 181 -17.46 11.07 13.28
C GLU A 181 -16.46 11.54 12.21
N LYS A 182 -15.37 10.78 11.99
CA LYS A 182 -14.41 11.04 10.91
C LYS A 182 -15.09 11.00 9.54
N ILE A 183 -15.91 9.99 9.26
CA ILE A 183 -16.69 9.85 8.03
C ILE A 183 -17.66 11.04 7.83
N ALA A 184 -18.40 11.42 8.88
CA ALA A 184 -19.35 12.54 8.80
C ALA A 184 -18.63 13.86 8.47
N SER A 185 -17.48 14.10 9.09
CA SER A 185 -16.64 15.27 8.81
C SER A 185 -16.11 15.27 7.38
N LEU A 186 -15.62 14.10 6.91
CA LEU A 186 -15.11 13.95 5.55
C LEU A 186 -16.18 14.17 4.48
N LYS A 187 -17.43 13.77 4.71
CA LYS A 187 -18.55 14.05 3.78
C LYS A 187 -18.72 15.54 3.54
N ASN A 188 -18.61 16.35 4.58
CA ASN A 188 -18.73 17.80 4.47
C ASN A 188 -17.53 18.38 3.71
N VAL A 189 -16.33 17.97 4.06
CA VAL A 189 -15.09 18.46 3.44
C VAL A 189 -15.00 18.07 1.97
N LEU A 190 -15.36 16.84 1.63
CA LEU A 190 -15.24 16.28 0.28
C LEU A 190 -16.52 16.42 -0.55
N ALA A 191 -17.49 17.25 -0.12
CA ALA A 191 -18.77 17.40 -0.82
C ALA A 191 -18.64 17.79 -2.30
N ALA A 192 -17.55 18.48 -2.67
CA ALA A 192 -17.26 18.89 -4.05
C ALA A 192 -16.44 17.87 -4.86
N SER A 193 -16.00 16.75 -4.25
CA SER A 193 -15.23 15.71 -4.92
C SER A 193 -16.05 14.43 -5.08
N GLU A 194 -16.41 14.09 -6.30
CA GLU A 194 -17.11 12.84 -6.60
C GLU A 194 -16.23 11.61 -6.23
N THR A 195 -14.95 11.68 -6.55
CA THR A 195 -13.95 10.64 -6.19
C THR A 195 -13.88 10.45 -4.68
N GLY A 196 -13.80 11.54 -3.92
CA GLY A 196 -13.76 11.52 -2.46
C GLY A 196 -15.02 10.91 -1.85
N LEU A 197 -16.19 11.33 -2.32
CA LEU A 197 -17.49 10.79 -1.87
C LEU A 197 -17.62 9.30 -2.16
N LYS A 198 -17.14 8.83 -3.32
CA LYS A 198 -17.09 7.40 -3.63
C LYS A 198 -16.21 6.63 -2.65
N GLY A 199 -15.03 7.15 -2.32
CA GLY A 199 -14.15 6.56 -1.31
C GLY A 199 -14.80 6.49 0.07
N ILE A 200 -15.55 7.52 0.46
CA ILE A 200 -16.32 7.55 1.72
C ILE A 200 -17.41 6.47 1.71
N ALA A 201 -18.16 6.34 0.64
CA ALA A 201 -19.21 5.33 0.52
C ALA A 201 -18.66 3.91 0.62
N GLU A 202 -17.48 3.65 0.03
CA GLU A 202 -16.78 2.36 0.16
C GLU A 202 -16.36 2.09 1.60
N MET A 203 -15.86 3.09 2.32
CA MET A 203 -15.51 2.97 3.73
C MET A 203 -16.73 2.72 4.62
N GLU A 204 -17.84 3.41 4.38
CA GLU A 204 -19.10 3.17 5.09
C GLU A 204 -19.60 1.75 4.87
N PHE A 205 -19.55 1.26 3.64
CA PHE A 205 -19.93 -0.12 3.31
C PHE A 205 -19.13 -1.14 4.14
N ILE A 206 -17.80 -0.93 4.28
CA ILE A 206 -16.94 -1.84 5.05
C ILE A 206 -17.25 -1.71 6.53
N LEU A 207 -17.34 -0.51 7.09
CA LEU A 207 -17.63 -0.26 8.50
C LEU A 207 -18.99 -0.85 8.91
N ASP A 208 -20.04 -0.69 8.09
CA ASP A 208 -21.38 -1.24 8.36
C ASP A 208 -21.40 -2.77 8.50
N ARG A 209 -20.49 -3.45 7.82
CA ARG A 209 -20.39 -4.91 7.90
C ARG A 209 -19.54 -5.35 9.05
N ILE A 210 -18.43 -4.67 9.27
CA ILE A 210 -17.49 -5.00 10.35
C ILE A 210 -18.13 -4.78 11.73
N GLU A 211 -18.90 -3.73 11.92
CA GLU A 211 -19.62 -3.48 13.17
C GLU A 211 -20.58 -4.63 13.56
N LYS A 212 -21.05 -5.39 12.57
CA LYS A 212 -21.90 -6.58 12.80
C LYS A 212 -21.12 -7.87 13.09
N LEU A 213 -19.80 -7.86 12.89
CA LEU A 213 -18.96 -9.05 12.98
C LEU A 213 -18.25 -9.21 14.34
N ALA A 214 -18.49 -8.29 15.28
CA ALA A 214 -17.89 -8.34 16.62
C ALA A 214 -16.39 -8.66 16.60
N LEU A 215 -15.60 -7.89 15.84
CA LEU A 215 -14.14 -8.00 15.83
C LEU A 215 -13.56 -7.83 17.23
N ARG A 216 -12.48 -8.52 17.50
CA ARG A 216 -11.68 -8.40 18.73
C ARG A 216 -10.61 -7.31 18.61
N ALA A 217 -10.13 -7.08 17.39
CA ALA A 217 -9.22 -6.01 17.06
C ALA A 217 -9.96 -4.67 17.00
N GLU A 218 -9.29 -3.60 17.39
CA GLU A 218 -9.74 -2.24 17.12
C GLU A 218 -9.57 -1.95 15.61
N LEU A 219 -10.55 -1.27 15.01
CA LEU A 219 -10.48 -0.81 13.63
C LEU A 219 -10.49 0.72 13.60
N GLU A 220 -9.50 1.32 12.98
CA GLU A 220 -9.34 2.76 12.88
C GLU A 220 -9.28 3.23 11.44
N LEU A 221 -10.13 4.20 11.08
CA LEU A 221 -9.94 5.01 9.87
C LEU A 221 -8.81 6.01 10.14
N ASP A 222 -7.68 5.84 9.47
CA ASP A 222 -6.49 6.66 9.63
C ASP A 222 -6.09 7.30 8.30
N LEU A 223 -6.36 8.60 8.15
CA LEU A 223 -6.07 9.35 6.93
C LEU A 223 -4.56 9.56 6.69
N THR A 224 -3.73 9.33 7.70
CA THR A 224 -2.27 9.40 7.57
C THR A 224 -1.69 8.14 6.96
N LEU A 225 -2.46 7.05 6.88
CA LEU A 225 -2.06 5.82 6.22
C LEU A 225 -2.12 5.99 4.69
N ALA A 226 -0.97 6.31 4.08
CA ALA A 226 -0.85 6.64 2.66
C ALA A 226 0.19 5.77 1.94
N ARG A 227 0.23 4.48 2.22
CA ARG A 227 1.20 3.53 1.67
C ARG A 227 0.81 2.99 0.30
N GLY A 228 1.80 2.44 -0.41
CA GLY A 228 1.58 1.67 -1.64
C GLY A 228 1.35 2.50 -2.90
N LEU A 229 1.61 3.80 -2.89
CA LEU A 229 1.37 4.68 -4.05
C LEU A 229 2.32 4.41 -5.24
N ASN A 230 3.49 3.83 -4.97
CA ASN A 230 4.53 3.53 -5.95
C ASN A 230 4.75 2.00 -6.11
N TYR A 231 3.81 1.17 -5.69
CA TYR A 231 3.86 -0.27 -5.90
C TYR A 231 3.34 -0.58 -7.30
N TYR A 232 4.23 -1.19 -8.11
CA TYR A 232 4.01 -1.68 -9.49
C TYR A 232 3.68 -0.59 -10.50
#